data_6ad421d7180bd5805337fdd3dc3ab251
#
_entry.id   6ad421d7180bd5805337fdd3dc3ab251
#
_cell.length_a   1.000
_cell.length_b   1.000
_cell.length_c   1.000
_cell.angle_alpha   90.00
_cell.angle_beta   90.00
_cell.angle_gamma   90.00
#
_symmetry.space_group_name_H-M   'P 1'
#
loop_
_entity.id
_entity.type
_entity.pdbx_description
1 polymer ?
#
loop_
_entity_poly.entity_id
_entity_poly.type
_entity_poly.pdbx_seq_one_letter_code
_entity_poly.pdbx_strand_id
1 'polypeptide(L)'
;MKAHPSPNRSRFICSRGYSLIELLVVITIIAILATLAFSATRAVLAQAYKVETKTQLAALEVAVQSYFTEYNRLPGSGTTDETVRLNQSTDVLQKLLGDASGSGQGGAPGIVFLQAKPAKAGKSGLFEHGDNYLSLLDHWGNPYFLILDRDRDERLSNPDASTEDRRFSDSAPKGLRSRVASFSSGPDGKPGTGDDIVSWR
;
A
#
# COMPACT_ATOMS: atom_id res chain seq x y z
N MET A 1 13.03 29.17 -81.20
CA MET A 1 12.44 29.56 -79.95
C MET A 1 13.24 28.90 -78.84
N LYS A 2 14.08 29.64 -78.12
CA LYS A 2 14.88 29.12 -76.97
C LYS A 2 14.19 29.55 -75.69
N ALA A 3 13.75 28.59 -74.86
CA ALA A 3 13.19 28.88 -73.57
C ALA A 3 14.29 29.20 -72.52
N HIS A 4 14.18 30.32 -71.89
CA HIS A 4 15.02 30.70 -70.74
C HIS A 4 14.60 29.98 -69.47
N PRO A 5 15.53 29.37 -68.72
CA PRO A 5 15.18 28.86 -67.41
C PRO A 5 15.06 29.98 -66.36
N SER A 6 14.01 29.99 -65.57
CA SER A 6 13.78 30.94 -64.47
C SER A 6 14.72 30.65 -63.30
N PRO A 7 15.29 31.67 -62.60
CA PRO A 7 16.17 31.46 -61.47
C PRO A 7 15.35 31.02 -60.24
N ASN A 8 15.74 29.90 -59.70
CA ASN A 8 15.22 29.34 -58.43
C ASN A 8 15.67 30.24 -57.25
N ARG A 9 14.76 31.02 -56.69
CA ARG A 9 15.00 31.84 -55.48
C ARG A 9 14.97 30.92 -54.24
N SER A 10 16.15 30.47 -53.80
CA SER A 10 16.32 29.88 -52.47
C SER A 10 15.99 30.93 -51.39
N ARG A 11 14.89 30.72 -50.65
CA ARG A 11 14.58 31.52 -49.47
C ARG A 11 15.58 31.14 -48.36
N PHE A 12 16.50 32.06 -48.09
CA PHE A 12 17.34 32.01 -46.91
C PHE A 12 16.43 32.20 -45.68
N ILE A 13 16.16 31.11 -44.92
CA ILE A 13 15.55 31.21 -43.63
C ILE A 13 16.61 31.79 -42.71
N CYS A 14 16.45 33.05 -42.34
CA CYS A 14 17.32 33.72 -41.38
C CYS A 14 17.06 33.09 -40.02
N SER A 15 17.87 32.12 -39.57
CA SER A 15 17.83 31.57 -38.22
C SER A 15 18.32 32.66 -37.25
N ARG A 16 17.40 33.19 -36.44
CA ARG A 16 17.75 34.08 -35.33
C ARG A 16 18.53 33.25 -34.31
N GLY A 17 19.80 33.56 -34.11
CA GLY A 17 20.60 32.98 -33.03
C GLY A 17 20.14 33.55 -31.68
N TYR A 18 20.04 32.71 -30.67
CA TYR A 18 19.76 33.15 -29.30
C TYR A 18 20.96 33.90 -28.71
N SER A 19 20.67 34.97 -27.96
CA SER A 19 21.67 35.68 -27.18
C SER A 19 22.12 34.82 -26.00
N LEU A 20 23.41 34.90 -25.62
CA LEU A 20 23.95 34.16 -24.48
C LEU A 20 23.24 34.51 -23.17
N ILE A 21 22.83 35.79 -23.01
CA ILE A 21 22.07 36.24 -21.86
C ILE A 21 20.65 35.68 -21.86
N GLU A 22 19.99 35.50 -22.99
CA GLU A 22 18.65 34.93 -23.11
C GLU A 22 18.65 33.46 -22.71
N LEU A 23 19.70 32.72 -23.11
CA LEU A 23 19.88 31.32 -22.66
C LEU A 23 20.12 31.25 -21.15
N LEU A 24 20.96 32.16 -20.59
CA LEU A 24 21.28 32.18 -19.18
C LEU A 24 20.02 32.45 -18.32
N VAL A 25 19.17 33.40 -18.72
CA VAL A 25 17.93 33.70 -18.02
C VAL A 25 16.99 32.49 -18.05
N VAL A 26 16.84 31.81 -19.18
CA VAL A 26 15.99 30.62 -19.30
C VAL A 26 16.44 29.49 -18.37
N ILE A 27 17.74 29.16 -18.37
CA ILE A 27 18.25 28.07 -17.49
C ILE A 27 18.13 28.43 -16.01
N THR A 28 18.28 29.71 -15.62
CA THR A 28 18.07 30.12 -14.22
C THR A 28 16.62 29.96 -13.80
N ILE A 29 15.66 30.33 -14.63
CA ILE A 29 14.23 30.13 -14.33
C ILE A 29 13.90 28.64 -14.24
N ILE A 30 14.38 27.82 -15.17
CA ILE A 30 14.17 26.36 -15.14
C ILE A 30 14.77 25.75 -13.87
N ALA A 31 15.96 26.16 -13.47
CA ALA A 31 16.61 25.67 -12.25
C ALA A 31 15.79 25.99 -10.99
N ILE A 32 15.26 27.22 -10.89
CA ILE A 32 14.39 27.60 -9.76
C ILE A 32 13.10 26.78 -9.74
N LEU A 33 12.42 26.64 -10.89
CA LEU A 33 11.20 25.87 -10.98
C LEU A 33 11.44 24.38 -10.68
N ALA A 34 12.55 23.80 -11.17
CA ALA A 34 12.90 22.41 -10.92
C ALA A 34 13.14 22.13 -9.42
N THR A 35 13.81 23.04 -8.69
CA THR A 35 14.05 22.86 -7.24
C THR A 35 12.76 22.89 -6.44
N LEU A 36 11.83 23.78 -6.79
CA LEU A 36 10.50 23.86 -6.13
C LEU A 36 9.65 22.60 -6.43
N ALA A 37 9.64 22.14 -7.69
CA ALA A 37 8.90 20.94 -8.09
C ALA A 37 9.42 19.68 -7.39
N PHE A 38 10.73 19.56 -7.19
CA PHE A 38 11.33 18.37 -6.60
C PHE A 38 10.97 18.16 -5.12
N SER A 39 10.88 19.23 -4.33
CA SER A 39 10.50 19.15 -2.93
C SER A 39 9.03 18.75 -2.74
N ALA A 40 8.13 19.27 -3.56
CA ALA A 40 6.71 18.96 -3.54
C ALA A 40 6.44 17.47 -3.87
N THR A 41 7.16 16.90 -4.84
CA THR A 41 6.96 15.52 -5.29
C THR A 41 7.17 14.49 -4.18
N ARG A 42 8.18 14.66 -3.32
CA ARG A 42 8.45 13.73 -2.22
C ARG A 42 7.31 13.66 -1.20
N ALA A 43 6.74 14.80 -0.84
CA ALA A 43 5.62 14.86 0.10
C ALA A 43 4.36 14.18 -0.48
N VAL A 44 4.06 14.42 -1.75
CA VAL A 44 2.93 13.81 -2.45
C VAL A 44 3.08 12.29 -2.55
N LEU A 45 4.27 11.79 -2.89
CA LEU A 45 4.54 10.35 -2.94
C LEU A 45 4.38 9.69 -1.57
N ALA A 46 4.90 10.28 -0.51
CA ALA A 46 4.74 9.74 0.84
C ALA A 46 3.26 9.65 1.25
N GLN A 47 2.46 10.65 0.87
CA GLN A 47 1.02 10.61 1.10
C GLN A 47 0.33 9.53 0.24
N ALA A 48 0.72 9.37 -1.01
CA ALA A 48 0.17 8.33 -1.89
C ALA A 48 0.41 6.92 -1.33
N TYR A 49 1.58 6.65 -0.78
CA TYR A 49 1.91 5.36 -0.15
C TYR A 49 1.06 5.09 1.10
N LYS A 50 0.80 6.12 1.92
CA LYS A 50 -0.11 5.98 3.06
C LYS A 50 -1.53 5.65 2.64
N VAL A 51 -2.02 6.31 1.59
CA VAL A 51 -3.36 6.06 1.04
C VAL A 51 -3.45 4.66 0.44
N GLU A 52 -2.44 4.21 -0.32
CA GLU A 52 -2.38 2.84 -0.85
C GLU A 52 -2.44 1.81 0.29
N THR A 53 -1.62 1.99 1.32
CA THR A 53 -1.62 1.10 2.50
C THR A 53 -2.97 1.10 3.20
N LYS A 54 -3.59 2.26 3.40
CA LYS A 54 -4.92 2.38 4.02
C LYS A 54 -6.01 1.68 3.20
N THR A 55 -5.94 1.76 1.88
CA THR A 55 -6.86 1.04 0.99
C THR A 55 -6.70 -0.48 1.11
N GLN A 56 -5.46 -0.97 1.25
CA GLN A 56 -5.20 -2.39 1.46
C GLN A 56 -5.71 -2.88 2.84
N LEU A 57 -5.58 -2.07 3.89
CA LEU A 57 -6.15 -2.38 5.20
C LEU A 57 -7.68 -2.52 5.11
N ALA A 58 -8.35 -1.59 4.46
CA ALA A 58 -9.79 -1.68 4.23
C ALA A 58 -10.18 -2.93 3.42
N ALA A 59 -9.41 -3.29 2.39
CA ALA A 59 -9.64 -4.49 1.60
C ALA A 59 -9.46 -5.77 2.44
N LEU A 60 -8.48 -5.81 3.34
CA LEU A 60 -8.28 -6.91 4.29
C LEU A 60 -9.47 -7.08 5.23
N GLU A 61 -9.99 -6.00 5.80
CA GLU A 61 -11.15 -6.04 6.69
C GLU A 61 -12.40 -6.54 5.95
N VAL A 62 -12.65 -6.03 4.74
CA VAL A 62 -13.75 -6.49 3.89
C VAL A 62 -13.60 -7.97 3.56
N ALA A 63 -12.40 -8.45 3.27
CA ALA A 63 -12.14 -9.86 3.00
C ALA A 63 -12.45 -10.76 4.21
N VAL A 64 -12.02 -10.37 5.41
CA VAL A 64 -12.32 -11.09 6.66
C VAL A 64 -13.81 -11.06 6.97
N GLN A 65 -14.47 -9.92 6.77
CA GLN A 65 -15.92 -9.79 6.96
C GLN A 65 -16.72 -10.68 5.99
N SER A 66 -16.29 -10.72 4.72
CA SER A 66 -16.89 -11.58 3.69
C SER A 66 -16.70 -13.07 4.01
N TYR A 67 -15.52 -13.43 4.48
CA TYR A 67 -15.22 -14.79 4.96
C TYR A 67 -16.13 -15.16 6.13
N PHE A 68 -16.30 -14.25 7.09
CA PHE A 68 -17.21 -14.47 8.24
C PHE A 68 -18.67 -14.63 7.78
N THR A 69 -19.11 -13.84 6.81
CA THR A 69 -20.49 -13.92 6.29
C THR A 69 -20.75 -15.27 5.62
N GLU A 70 -19.78 -15.81 4.90
CA GLU A 70 -19.90 -17.08 4.19
C GLU A 70 -19.80 -18.28 5.15
N TYR A 71 -18.82 -18.28 6.05
CA TYR A 71 -18.52 -19.44 6.88
C TYR A 71 -18.99 -19.33 8.33
N ASN A 72 -19.56 -18.20 8.74
CA ASN A 72 -19.96 -17.87 10.12
C ASN A 72 -18.83 -18.09 11.16
N ARG A 73 -17.60 -17.94 10.73
CA ARG A 73 -16.38 -18.05 11.55
C ARG A 73 -15.27 -17.16 10.97
N LEU A 74 -14.36 -16.72 11.83
CA LEU A 74 -13.17 -15.99 11.39
C LEU A 74 -12.12 -16.94 10.78
N PRO A 75 -11.29 -16.44 9.85
CA PRO A 75 -10.21 -17.24 9.25
C PRO A 75 -9.15 -17.58 10.31
N GLY A 76 -8.58 -18.79 10.23
CA GLY A 76 -7.61 -19.31 11.19
C GLY A 76 -8.24 -20.14 12.29
N SER A 77 -7.47 -20.48 13.32
CA SER A 77 -7.85 -21.29 14.48
C SER A 77 -7.53 -20.53 15.76
N GLY A 78 -8.40 -20.62 16.77
CA GLY A 78 -8.23 -19.95 18.06
C GLY A 78 -9.56 -19.58 18.69
N THR A 79 -9.56 -19.33 20.00
CA THR A 79 -10.75 -19.00 20.81
C THR A 79 -10.61 -17.70 21.57
N THR A 80 -9.44 -17.07 21.53
CA THR A 80 -9.15 -15.80 22.18
C THR A 80 -8.69 -14.79 21.12
N ASP A 81 -8.91 -13.52 21.37
CA ASP A 81 -8.46 -12.45 20.50
C ASP A 81 -6.98 -12.56 20.17
N GLU A 82 -6.68 -12.36 18.92
CA GLU A 82 -5.33 -12.58 18.41
C GLU A 82 -4.93 -11.47 17.43
N THR A 83 -3.70 -11.00 17.59
CA THR A 83 -3.04 -10.19 16.56
C THR A 83 -2.22 -11.09 15.64
N VAL A 84 -2.70 -11.25 14.43
CA VAL A 84 -2.10 -12.10 13.40
C VAL A 84 -1.19 -11.27 12.51
N ARG A 85 0.09 -11.63 12.42
CA ARG A 85 1.03 -11.04 11.49
C ARG A 85 0.99 -11.81 10.16
N LEU A 86 0.68 -11.12 9.06
CA LEU A 86 0.47 -11.75 7.75
C LEU A 86 1.78 -12.11 7.01
N ASN A 87 2.80 -12.52 7.75
CA ASN A 87 4.02 -13.11 7.21
C ASN A 87 4.36 -14.46 7.87
N GLN A 88 3.65 -14.83 8.92
CA GLN A 88 3.91 -16.04 9.69
C GLN A 88 2.67 -16.95 9.78
N SER A 89 1.49 -16.38 9.59
CA SER A 89 0.24 -17.12 9.64
C SER A 89 -0.26 -17.43 8.23
N THR A 90 0.32 -18.45 7.66
CA THR A 90 -0.04 -18.96 6.33
C THR A 90 -1.53 -19.33 6.27
N ASP A 91 -2.09 -19.85 7.36
CA ASP A 91 -3.47 -20.32 7.43
C ASP A 91 -4.52 -19.21 7.21
N VAL A 92 -4.36 -18.04 7.86
CA VAL A 92 -5.29 -16.92 7.68
C VAL A 92 -5.21 -16.36 6.27
N LEU A 93 -4.00 -16.12 5.78
CA LEU A 93 -3.78 -15.53 4.47
C LEU A 93 -4.21 -16.49 3.35
N GLN A 94 -3.89 -17.78 3.45
CA GLN A 94 -4.33 -18.80 2.49
C GLN A 94 -5.85 -18.88 2.40
N LYS A 95 -6.55 -18.90 3.54
CA LYS A 95 -8.02 -18.93 3.57
C LYS A 95 -8.65 -17.71 2.91
N LEU A 96 -8.05 -16.53 3.07
CA LEU A 96 -8.53 -15.31 2.42
C LEU A 96 -8.26 -15.30 0.91
N LEU A 97 -7.14 -15.90 0.48
CA LEU A 97 -6.78 -16.02 -0.93
C LEU A 97 -7.52 -17.14 -1.68
N GLY A 98 -8.32 -17.94 -0.96
CA GLY A 98 -9.14 -18.99 -1.57
C GLY A 98 -8.39 -20.29 -1.85
N ASP A 99 -7.37 -20.60 -1.05
CA ASP A 99 -6.59 -21.85 -1.11
C ASP A 99 -6.19 -22.28 -2.53
N ALA A 100 -5.48 -21.37 -3.22
CA ALA A 100 -5.03 -21.61 -4.60
C ALA A 100 -4.01 -22.78 -4.73
N SER A 101 -3.54 -23.33 -3.61
CA SER A 101 -2.53 -24.40 -3.58
C SER A 101 -3.07 -25.82 -3.49
N GLY A 102 -4.40 -26.03 -3.51
CA GLY A 102 -4.99 -27.37 -3.62
C GLY A 102 -4.69 -28.35 -2.47
N SER A 103 -4.07 -27.91 -1.39
CA SER A 103 -3.73 -28.73 -0.22
C SER A 103 -4.79 -28.69 0.89
N GLY A 104 -5.93 -28.03 0.63
CA GLY A 104 -7.06 -28.01 1.53
C GLY A 104 -7.70 -29.40 1.66
N GLN A 105 -7.75 -29.92 2.85
CA GLN A 105 -8.56 -31.10 3.19
C GLN A 105 -10.03 -30.78 2.91
N GLY A 106 -10.48 -30.97 1.66
CA GLY A 106 -11.88 -30.76 1.31
C GLY A 106 -12.21 -30.49 -0.16
N GLY A 107 -11.25 -30.43 -1.05
CA GLY A 107 -11.46 -30.69 -2.49
C GLY A 107 -12.29 -29.73 -3.34
N ALA A 108 -12.76 -28.60 -2.82
CA ALA A 108 -13.41 -27.57 -3.62
C ALA A 108 -12.49 -26.35 -3.74
N PRO A 109 -12.35 -25.71 -4.93
CA PRO A 109 -11.65 -24.45 -5.03
C PRO A 109 -12.32 -23.43 -4.09
N GLY A 110 -11.54 -22.92 -3.15
CA GLY A 110 -12.04 -21.99 -2.14
C GLY A 110 -12.50 -20.67 -2.79
N ILE A 111 -13.47 -20.02 -2.15
CA ILE A 111 -13.89 -18.69 -2.56
C ILE A 111 -12.75 -17.72 -2.28
N VAL A 112 -12.37 -16.90 -3.27
CA VAL A 112 -11.35 -15.87 -3.15
C VAL A 112 -12.00 -14.64 -2.48
N PHE A 113 -11.63 -14.34 -1.25
CA PHE A 113 -12.11 -13.17 -0.52
C PHE A 113 -11.15 -11.98 -0.66
N LEU A 114 -9.87 -12.25 -0.79
CA LEU A 114 -8.82 -11.25 -0.94
C LEU A 114 -8.13 -11.39 -2.28
N GLN A 115 -8.16 -10.35 -3.10
CA GLN A 115 -7.36 -10.26 -4.30
C GLN A 115 -6.11 -9.43 -4.00
N ALA A 116 -4.95 -10.06 -3.99
CA ALA A 116 -3.68 -9.40 -3.78
C ALA A 116 -2.82 -9.45 -5.05
N LYS A 117 -2.28 -8.31 -5.44
CA LYS A 117 -1.31 -8.24 -6.55
C LYS A 117 0.05 -8.80 -6.08
N PRO A 118 0.86 -9.39 -6.98
CA PRO A 118 2.20 -9.82 -6.63
C PRO A 118 3.06 -8.66 -6.14
N ALA A 119 3.87 -8.90 -5.11
CA ALA A 119 4.80 -7.91 -4.59
C ALA A 119 5.89 -7.58 -5.63
N LYS A 120 6.25 -6.31 -5.73
CA LYS A 120 7.36 -5.84 -6.56
C LYS A 120 8.57 -5.56 -5.69
N ALA A 121 9.67 -6.25 -5.95
CA ALA A 121 10.91 -6.13 -5.17
C ALA A 121 10.69 -6.28 -3.64
N GLY A 122 9.82 -7.21 -3.22
CA GLY A 122 9.52 -7.44 -1.81
C GLY A 122 8.68 -6.34 -1.14
N LYS A 123 7.87 -5.61 -1.91
CA LYS A 123 7.02 -4.51 -1.41
C LYS A 123 5.67 -4.51 -2.08
N SER A 124 4.66 -3.95 -1.39
CA SER A 124 3.35 -3.61 -1.94
C SER A 124 2.63 -4.79 -2.59
N GLY A 125 2.32 -5.83 -1.84
CA GLY A 125 1.54 -6.97 -2.33
C GLY A 125 1.92 -8.31 -1.71
N LEU A 126 1.50 -9.36 -2.39
CA LEU A 126 1.73 -10.74 -1.99
C LEU A 126 3.15 -11.18 -2.39
N PHE A 127 3.94 -11.55 -1.42
CA PHE A 127 5.29 -12.09 -1.60
C PHE A 127 5.30 -13.58 -1.28
N GLU A 128 5.75 -14.38 -2.23
CA GLU A 128 5.91 -15.82 -2.08
C GLU A 128 7.36 -16.14 -1.74
N HIS A 129 7.56 -16.81 -0.62
CA HIS A 129 8.86 -17.33 -0.21
C HIS A 129 9.03 -18.74 -0.77
N GLY A 130 10.27 -19.17 -1.02
CA GLY A 130 10.58 -20.43 -1.67
C GLY A 130 10.05 -21.71 -1.00
N ASP A 131 9.51 -21.61 0.22
CA ASP A 131 8.97 -22.72 1.03
C ASP A 131 7.42 -22.74 1.06
N ASN A 132 6.74 -22.27 0.03
CA ASN A 132 5.28 -22.08 -0.02
C ASN A 132 4.71 -21.16 1.05
N TYR A 133 5.53 -20.26 1.52
CA TYR A 133 5.22 -19.33 2.58
C TYR A 133 4.82 -17.98 1.97
N LEU A 134 3.64 -17.49 2.32
CA LEU A 134 3.07 -16.26 1.77
C LEU A 134 3.15 -15.12 2.79
N SER A 135 3.52 -13.95 2.33
CA SER A 135 3.49 -12.72 3.12
C SER A 135 2.73 -11.63 2.36
N LEU A 136 1.85 -10.92 3.03
CA LEU A 136 1.25 -9.73 2.47
C LEU A 136 1.99 -8.50 3.01
N LEU A 137 2.64 -7.76 2.10
CA LEU A 137 3.57 -6.70 2.43
C LEU A 137 3.03 -5.33 2.02
N ASP A 138 3.28 -4.33 2.85
CA ASP A 138 2.98 -2.94 2.60
C ASP A 138 3.99 -2.29 1.63
N HIS A 139 3.84 -0.97 1.42
CA HIS A 139 4.73 -0.22 0.53
C HIS A 139 6.20 -0.20 0.98
N TRP A 140 6.45 -0.30 2.28
CA TRP A 140 7.80 -0.30 2.85
C TRP A 140 8.43 -1.69 2.94
N GLY A 141 7.64 -2.75 2.72
CA GLY A 141 8.05 -4.15 2.80
C GLY A 141 7.77 -4.77 4.15
N ASN A 142 6.96 -4.12 4.99
CA ASN A 142 6.53 -4.66 6.28
C ASN A 142 5.25 -5.46 6.11
N PRO A 143 5.05 -6.52 6.88
CA PRO A 143 3.82 -7.30 6.84
C PRO A 143 2.66 -6.52 7.46
N TYR A 144 1.47 -6.74 6.93
CA TYR A 144 0.24 -6.28 7.55
C TYR A 144 -0.11 -7.10 8.78
N PHE A 145 -0.84 -6.49 9.69
CA PHE A 145 -1.37 -7.11 10.90
C PHE A 145 -2.89 -7.10 10.88
N LEU A 146 -3.48 -8.19 11.36
CA LEU A 146 -4.91 -8.32 11.60
C LEU A 146 -5.15 -8.57 13.09
N ILE A 147 -6.11 -7.90 13.67
CA ILE A 147 -6.62 -8.18 15.01
C ILE A 147 -8.00 -8.80 14.82
N LEU A 148 -8.20 -10.00 15.34
CA LEU A 148 -9.39 -10.79 15.12
C LEU A 148 -10.09 -11.06 16.45
N ASP A 149 -11.38 -10.69 16.54
CA ASP A 149 -12.29 -10.99 17.64
C ASP A 149 -12.72 -12.48 17.57
N ARG A 150 -11.99 -13.32 18.28
CA ARG A 150 -12.26 -14.76 18.24
C ARG A 150 -13.20 -15.23 19.34
N ASP A 151 -13.31 -14.51 20.44
CA ASP A 151 -14.25 -14.80 21.53
C ASP A 151 -15.65 -14.27 21.25
N ARG A 152 -15.79 -13.44 20.20
CA ARG A 152 -17.06 -12.89 19.69
C ARG A 152 -17.76 -11.92 20.65
N ASP A 153 -16.99 -11.20 21.43
CA ASP A 153 -17.51 -10.16 22.31
C ASP A 153 -17.64 -8.78 21.62
N GLU A 154 -17.24 -8.70 20.33
CA GLU A 154 -17.20 -7.50 19.49
C GLU A 154 -16.31 -6.40 20.07
N ARG A 155 -15.27 -6.79 20.80
CA ARG A 155 -14.30 -5.89 21.40
C ARG A 155 -12.89 -6.38 21.14
N LEU A 156 -12.09 -5.54 20.50
CA LEU A 156 -10.68 -5.80 20.27
C LEU A 156 -9.84 -4.89 21.14
N SER A 157 -8.70 -5.37 21.60
CA SER A 157 -7.68 -4.54 22.23
C SER A 157 -7.19 -3.49 21.25
N ASN A 158 -7.16 -2.23 21.67
CA ASN A 158 -6.64 -1.16 20.82
C ASN A 158 -5.13 -1.01 21.02
N PRO A 159 -4.29 -1.32 20.03
CA PRO A 159 -2.85 -1.16 20.13
C PRO A 159 -2.43 0.29 20.41
N ASP A 160 -3.18 1.28 19.94
CA ASP A 160 -2.90 2.70 20.20
C ASP A 160 -2.95 3.04 21.70
N ALA A 161 -3.76 2.35 22.49
CA ALA A 161 -3.86 2.59 23.92
C ALA A 161 -2.61 2.16 24.70
N SER A 162 -1.74 1.33 24.11
CA SER A 162 -0.49 0.86 24.69
C SER A 162 0.76 1.42 24.01
N THR A 163 0.60 2.30 23.02
CA THR A 163 1.74 2.93 22.34
C THR A 163 2.50 3.89 23.25
N GLU A 164 3.81 4.01 23.04
CA GLU A 164 4.66 4.97 23.75
C GLU A 164 4.39 6.42 23.35
N ASP A 165 3.79 6.66 22.19
CA ASP A 165 3.43 8.00 21.71
C ASP A 165 2.15 8.50 22.39
N ARG A 166 2.31 9.38 23.37
CA ARG A 166 1.21 9.97 24.14
C ARG A 166 0.17 10.71 23.30
N ARG A 167 0.52 11.18 22.11
CA ARG A 167 -0.44 11.84 21.22
C ARG A 167 -1.56 10.90 20.79
N PHE A 168 -1.28 9.59 20.76
CA PHE A 168 -2.23 8.56 20.41
C PHE A 168 -2.78 7.85 21.65
N SER A 169 -1.93 7.45 22.60
CA SER A 169 -2.35 6.69 23.77
C SER A 169 -3.29 7.44 24.70
N ASP A 170 -3.08 8.75 24.89
CA ASP A 170 -3.90 9.56 25.81
C ASP A 170 -5.35 9.76 25.32
N SER A 171 -5.58 9.70 24.01
CA SER A 171 -6.90 9.87 23.38
C SER A 171 -7.51 8.57 22.86
N ALA A 172 -6.76 7.47 22.85
CA ALA A 172 -7.20 6.21 22.28
C ALA A 172 -8.22 5.51 23.20
N PRO A 173 -9.37 5.04 22.68
CA PRO A 173 -10.24 4.17 23.43
C PRO A 173 -9.51 2.88 23.79
N LYS A 174 -9.74 2.33 24.98
CA LYS A 174 -9.10 1.08 25.43
C LYS A 174 -9.46 -0.14 24.58
N GLY A 175 -10.59 -0.11 23.91
CA GLY A 175 -11.04 -1.17 23.02
C GLY A 175 -11.70 -0.61 21.77
N LEU A 176 -11.62 -1.37 20.69
CA LEU A 176 -12.28 -1.10 19.41
C LEU A 176 -13.53 -1.95 19.33
N ARG A 177 -14.67 -1.37 18.99
CA ARG A 177 -15.92 -2.11 18.75
C ARG A 177 -15.95 -2.59 17.31
N SER A 178 -15.27 -3.68 17.05
CA SER A 178 -15.18 -4.29 15.72
C SER A 178 -14.84 -5.77 15.87
N ARG A 179 -15.20 -6.58 14.89
CA ARG A 179 -14.78 -7.99 14.77
C ARG A 179 -13.40 -8.15 14.16
N VAL A 180 -12.95 -7.16 13.44
CA VAL A 180 -11.64 -7.13 12.78
C VAL A 180 -11.13 -5.71 12.78
N ALA A 181 -9.85 -5.58 13.02
CA ALA A 181 -9.11 -4.36 12.80
C ALA A 181 -7.78 -4.71 12.14
N SER A 182 -7.22 -3.78 11.41
CA SER A 182 -5.98 -4.02 10.65
C SER A 182 -5.03 -2.84 10.74
N PHE A 183 -3.74 -3.12 10.68
CA PHE A 183 -2.73 -2.05 10.68
C PHE A 183 -1.45 -2.48 9.96
N SER A 184 -0.66 -1.49 9.60
CA SER A 184 0.70 -1.61 9.09
C SER A 184 1.63 -0.80 9.99
N SER A 185 2.82 -1.34 10.25
CA SER A 185 3.85 -0.67 11.06
C SER A 185 4.54 0.50 10.35
N GLY A 186 4.00 0.95 9.23
CA GLY A 186 4.46 2.16 8.56
C GLY A 186 5.92 2.16 8.10
N PRO A 187 6.49 3.35 7.87
CA PRO A 187 7.84 3.51 7.36
C PRO A 187 8.96 2.96 8.25
N ASP A 188 8.81 3.02 9.57
CA ASP A 188 9.85 2.59 10.51
C ASP A 188 9.86 1.08 10.78
N GLY A 189 8.78 0.37 10.37
CA GLY A 189 8.62 -1.07 10.51
C GLY A 189 8.41 -1.55 11.94
N LYS A 190 8.13 -0.67 12.88
CA LYS A 190 7.90 -0.99 14.29
C LYS A 190 6.45 -0.76 14.66
N PRO A 191 5.72 -1.81 15.06
CA PRO A 191 4.34 -1.66 15.50
C PRO A 191 4.27 -0.89 16.84
N GLY A 192 3.23 -0.08 17.02
CA GLY A 192 3.01 0.72 18.20
C GLY A 192 3.70 2.08 18.18
N THR A 193 4.01 2.60 17.00
CA THR A 193 4.60 3.92 16.83
C THR A 193 3.65 4.90 16.15
N GLY A 194 4.01 6.19 16.15
CA GLY A 194 3.14 7.25 15.64
C GLY A 194 2.99 7.29 14.12
N ASP A 195 3.78 6.55 13.38
CA ASP A 195 3.72 6.44 11.93
C ASP A 195 2.96 5.20 11.45
N ASP A 196 2.43 4.38 12.39
CA ASP A 196 1.54 3.27 12.09
C ASP A 196 0.32 3.76 11.29
N ILE A 197 -0.02 2.98 10.26
CA ILE A 197 -1.21 3.21 9.47
C ILE A 197 -2.25 2.20 9.93
N VAL A 198 -3.32 2.70 10.52
CA VAL A 198 -4.34 1.88 11.16
C VAL A 198 -5.70 2.09 10.51
N SER A 199 -6.58 1.09 10.59
CA SER A 199 -7.92 1.12 9.98
C SER A 199 -8.94 1.90 10.82
N TRP A 200 -8.71 2.07 12.11
CA TRP A 200 -9.68 2.63 13.08
C TRP A 200 -9.52 4.14 13.33
N ARG A 201 -8.65 4.86 12.60
CA ARG A 201 -8.50 6.34 12.67
C ARG A 201 -8.23 6.99 11.32
#